data_e938aa80f33131d5c2a561d1bbe9deae
#
_entry.id   e938aa80f33131d5c2a561d1bbe9deae
#
_cell.length_a   1.000
_cell.length_b   1.000
_cell.length_c   1.000
_cell.angle_alpha   90.00
_cell.angle_beta   90.00
_cell.angle_gamma   90.00
#
_symmetry.space_group_name_H-M   'P 1'
#
loop_
_entity.id
_entity.type
_entity.pdbx_description
1 polymer ?
#
loop_
_entity_poly.entity_id
_entity_poly.type
_entity_poly.pdbx_seq_one_letter_code
_entity_poly.pdbx_strand_id
1 'polypeptide(L)'
;MLYLALGLITTAFAIWLTILTARHTALSLPSGIALEKGDWIFRGGTSADSKFIRYLSKSDYSHIGIIAETHPDILVVHATTDDDPEKPNQVLLTPLNEFLAADKAQSYAIARPKFLNGRQRHQTARYALSKIGRPFILSSRDQSHYYCTILLLDAVRSQTASFNPKWQHLNLAVFHGDYLFPESFTRENIEWLYRVPQK
;
A
#
# COMPACT_ATOMS: atom_id res chain seq x y z
N MET A 1 3.99 15.53 53.99
CA MET A 1 4.35 15.97 52.59
C MET A 1 4.99 14.88 51.72
N LEU A 2 5.71 13.91 52.28
CA LEU A 2 6.39 12.86 51.50
C LEU A 2 5.42 11.89 50.76
N TYR A 3 4.28 11.55 51.40
CA TYR A 3 3.28 10.62 50.81
C TYR A 3 2.46 11.21 49.65
N LEU A 4 2.30 12.53 49.58
CA LEU A 4 1.63 13.20 48.44
C LEU A 4 2.51 13.24 47.21
N ALA A 5 3.83 13.37 47.36
CA ALA A 5 4.78 13.34 46.26
C ALA A 5 4.91 11.94 45.60
N LEU A 6 4.88 10.87 46.42
CA LEU A 6 4.91 9.49 45.94
C LEU A 6 3.66 9.12 45.10
N GLY A 7 2.48 9.59 45.52
CA GLY A 7 1.22 9.33 44.83
C GLY A 7 1.16 9.99 43.44
N LEU A 8 1.70 11.21 43.32
CA LEU A 8 1.75 11.93 42.02
C LEU A 8 2.74 11.31 41.02
N ILE A 9 3.87 10.78 41.50
CA ILE A 9 4.87 10.11 40.65
C ILE A 9 4.33 8.78 40.14
N THR A 10 3.62 8.01 40.94
CA THR A 10 3.03 6.73 40.51
C THR A 10 1.89 6.89 39.53
N THR A 11 1.06 7.92 39.68
CA THR A 11 -0.02 8.22 38.71
C THR A 11 0.54 8.75 37.39
N ALA A 12 1.56 9.61 37.39
CA ALA A 12 2.21 10.11 36.21
C ALA A 12 2.92 8.98 35.41
N PHE A 13 3.56 8.05 36.14
CA PHE A 13 4.22 6.88 35.51
C PHE A 13 3.21 5.90 34.93
N ALA A 14 2.06 5.68 35.58
CA ALA A 14 0.99 4.84 35.05
C ALA A 14 0.31 5.45 33.83
N ILE A 15 0.10 6.77 33.78
CA ILE A 15 -0.40 7.49 32.60
C ILE A 15 0.62 7.45 31.48
N TRP A 16 1.91 7.61 31.78
CA TRP A 16 2.97 7.51 30.76
C TRP A 16 3.09 6.11 30.16
N LEU A 17 2.93 5.07 30.97
CA LEU A 17 2.93 3.67 30.52
C LEU A 17 1.71 3.35 29.66
N THR A 18 0.52 3.92 29.94
CA THR A 18 -0.68 3.74 29.12
C THR A 18 -0.60 4.48 27.78
N ILE A 19 0.10 5.61 27.71
CA ILE A 19 0.34 6.33 26.47
C ILE A 19 1.35 5.56 25.58
N LEU A 20 2.35 4.90 26.18
CA LEU A 20 3.31 4.07 25.44
C LEU A 20 2.71 2.77 24.89
N THR A 21 1.56 2.32 25.40
CA THR A 21 0.88 1.10 24.97
C THR A 21 -0.32 1.33 24.05
N ALA A 22 -0.45 2.50 23.45
CA ALA A 22 -1.31 2.63 22.27
C ALA A 22 -0.71 1.76 21.15
N ARG A 23 -0.85 0.44 21.31
CA ARG A 23 -0.54 -0.53 20.26
C ARG A 23 -1.45 -0.19 19.09
N HIS A 24 -0.91 0.35 18.03
CA HIS A 24 -1.60 0.33 16.77
C HIS A 24 -1.92 -1.14 16.48
N THR A 25 -3.18 -1.53 16.62
CA THR A 25 -3.61 -2.88 16.25
C THR A 25 -3.41 -3.05 14.75
N ALA A 26 -2.77 -4.14 14.36
CA ALA A 26 -2.64 -4.48 12.94
C ALA A 26 -4.04 -4.49 12.30
N LEU A 27 -4.13 -3.93 11.12
CA LEU A 27 -5.37 -3.95 10.35
C LEU A 27 -5.64 -5.40 9.90
N SER A 28 -6.89 -5.82 9.96
CA SER A 28 -7.30 -7.18 9.56
C SER A 28 -8.35 -7.11 8.46
N LEU A 29 -8.38 -8.15 7.63
CA LEU A 29 -9.42 -8.32 6.64
C LEU A 29 -10.74 -8.66 7.34
N PRO A 30 -11.85 -7.93 7.09
CA PRO A 30 -13.16 -8.31 7.60
C PRO A 30 -13.59 -9.68 7.07
N SER A 31 -14.31 -10.43 7.90
CA SER A 31 -14.87 -11.72 7.49
C SER A 31 -15.87 -11.55 6.33
N GLY A 32 -15.88 -12.54 5.42
CA GLY A 32 -16.85 -12.57 4.31
C GLY A 32 -16.42 -11.87 3.02
N ILE A 33 -15.21 -11.28 2.96
CA ILE A 33 -14.68 -10.72 1.71
C ILE A 33 -14.03 -11.85 0.91
N ALA A 34 -14.62 -12.15 -0.26
CA ALA A 34 -14.07 -13.13 -1.20
C ALA A 34 -13.03 -12.46 -2.11
N LEU A 35 -11.75 -12.60 -1.74
CA LEU A 35 -10.63 -12.13 -2.56
C LEU A 35 -10.34 -13.06 -3.73
N GLU A 36 -9.91 -12.48 -4.84
CA GLU A 36 -9.41 -13.21 -6.01
C GLU A 36 -7.98 -12.72 -6.37
N LYS A 37 -7.20 -13.62 -7.00
CA LYS A 37 -5.92 -13.23 -7.58
C LYS A 37 -6.11 -12.13 -8.61
N GLY A 38 -5.32 -11.07 -8.49
CA GLY A 38 -5.41 -9.89 -9.33
C GLY A 38 -6.32 -8.79 -8.78
N ASP A 39 -6.95 -8.96 -7.63
CA ASP A 39 -7.55 -7.85 -6.89
C ASP A 39 -6.45 -6.87 -6.45
N TRP A 40 -6.76 -5.59 -6.38
CA TRP A 40 -5.84 -4.54 -5.98
C TRP A 40 -6.01 -4.25 -4.50
N ILE A 41 -4.89 -4.04 -3.81
CA ILE A 41 -4.90 -3.60 -2.42
C ILE A 41 -4.18 -2.26 -2.29
N PHE A 42 -4.88 -1.27 -1.76
CA PHE A 42 -4.36 0.06 -1.47
C PHE A 42 -3.99 0.16 0.00
N ARG A 43 -2.91 0.86 0.31
CA ARG A 43 -2.45 1.10 1.68
C ARG A 43 -2.15 2.58 1.91
N GLY A 44 -2.71 3.16 2.97
CA GLY A 44 -2.28 4.42 3.54
C GLY A 44 -1.13 4.13 4.51
N GLY A 45 0.10 4.36 4.07
CA GLY A 45 1.28 4.06 4.87
C GLY A 45 1.51 5.05 6.01
N THR A 46 2.34 4.64 6.98
CA THR A 46 2.66 5.40 8.20
C THR A 46 3.95 6.21 8.10
N SER A 47 4.88 5.84 7.19
CA SER A 47 6.17 6.49 7.01
C SER A 47 6.06 7.96 6.57
N ALA A 48 7.14 8.72 6.72
CA ALA A 48 7.20 10.11 6.25
C ALA A 48 6.96 10.22 4.74
N ASP A 49 7.55 9.32 3.95
CA ASP A 49 7.38 9.27 2.50
C ASP A 49 5.92 8.96 2.12
N SER A 50 5.30 8.02 2.83
CA SER A 50 3.88 7.71 2.64
C SER A 50 2.98 8.90 2.91
N LYS A 51 3.24 9.67 3.97
CA LYS A 51 2.50 10.90 4.28
C LYS A 51 2.69 11.94 3.19
N PHE A 52 3.91 12.09 2.68
CA PHE A 52 4.24 13.01 1.60
C PHE A 52 3.54 12.64 0.29
N ILE A 53 3.56 11.35 -0.10
CA ILE A 53 2.85 10.86 -1.29
C ILE A 53 1.35 11.12 -1.17
N ARG A 54 0.73 10.86 -0.02
CA ARG A 54 -0.70 11.14 0.21
C ARG A 54 -1.03 12.64 0.11
N TYR A 55 -0.16 13.47 0.65
CA TYR A 55 -0.30 14.92 0.54
C TYR A 55 -0.24 15.39 -0.92
N LEU A 56 0.73 14.93 -1.70
CA LEU A 56 0.90 15.29 -3.10
C LEU A 56 -0.25 14.81 -3.99
N SER A 57 -0.69 13.57 -3.78
CA SER A 57 -1.77 12.96 -4.57
C SER A 57 -3.17 13.34 -4.09
N LYS A 58 -3.29 14.03 -2.94
CA LYS A 58 -4.56 14.34 -2.26
C LYS A 58 -5.40 13.07 -2.05
N SER A 59 -4.76 12.01 -1.59
CA SER A 59 -5.34 10.67 -1.46
C SER A 59 -5.09 10.09 -0.07
N ASP A 60 -5.92 9.13 0.33
CA ASP A 60 -5.69 8.35 1.55
C ASP A 60 -4.62 7.27 1.36
N TYR A 61 -4.23 7.00 0.10
CA TYR A 61 -3.36 5.89 -0.26
C TYR A 61 -2.02 6.39 -0.78
N SER A 62 -0.94 5.82 -0.23
CA SER A 62 0.44 6.06 -0.67
C SER A 62 1.05 4.85 -1.38
N HIS A 63 0.37 3.70 -1.33
CA HIS A 63 0.91 2.45 -1.82
C HIS A 63 -0.19 1.58 -2.42
N ILE A 64 0.19 0.72 -3.37
CA ILE A 64 -0.71 -0.24 -4.02
C ILE A 64 0.04 -1.55 -4.29
N GLY A 65 -0.65 -2.66 -4.10
CA GLY A 65 -0.19 -4.01 -4.43
C GLY A 65 -1.27 -4.80 -5.15
N ILE A 66 -0.93 -6.02 -5.51
CA ILE A 66 -1.81 -6.98 -6.19
C ILE A 66 -1.92 -8.23 -5.32
N ILE A 67 -3.13 -8.71 -5.07
CA ILE A 67 -3.36 -10.02 -4.43
C ILE A 67 -2.85 -11.09 -5.38
N ALA A 68 -1.77 -11.76 -4.97
CA ALA A 68 -1.10 -12.78 -5.78
C ALA A 68 -1.61 -14.18 -5.48
N GLU A 69 -1.87 -14.47 -4.20
CA GLU A 69 -2.38 -15.74 -3.70
C GLU A 69 -3.48 -15.50 -2.66
N THR A 70 -4.43 -16.43 -2.57
CA THR A 70 -5.54 -16.35 -1.60
C THR A 70 -5.61 -17.57 -0.69
N HIS A 71 -4.85 -18.64 -0.98
CA HIS A 71 -4.77 -19.88 -0.19
C HIS A 71 -3.36 -20.48 -0.29
N PRO A 72 -2.81 -21.11 0.77
CA PRO A 72 -3.37 -21.14 2.15
C PRO A 72 -3.36 -19.76 2.81
N ASP A 73 -2.39 -18.91 2.45
CA ASP A 73 -2.26 -17.53 2.93
C ASP A 73 -2.58 -16.52 1.83
N ILE A 74 -3.05 -15.35 2.24
CA ILE A 74 -3.22 -14.24 1.32
C ILE A 74 -1.88 -13.54 1.16
N LEU A 75 -1.35 -13.54 -0.08
CA LEU A 75 -0.07 -12.92 -0.41
C LEU A 75 -0.27 -11.73 -1.34
N VAL A 76 0.48 -10.66 -1.07
CA VAL A 76 0.48 -9.41 -1.84
C VAL A 76 1.81 -9.27 -2.55
N VAL A 77 1.81 -9.04 -3.87
CA VAL A 77 2.99 -8.64 -4.61
C VAL A 77 2.99 -7.13 -4.80
N HIS A 78 4.09 -6.47 -4.41
CA HIS A 78 4.21 -5.01 -4.46
C HIS A 78 5.67 -4.57 -4.57
N ALA A 79 5.93 -3.38 -5.13
CA ALA A 79 7.27 -2.78 -5.16
C ALA A 79 7.40 -1.77 -4.02
N THR A 80 8.40 -1.93 -3.17
CA THR A 80 8.56 -1.14 -1.94
C THR A 80 10.02 -0.79 -1.64
N THR A 81 10.25 0.17 -0.76
CA THR A 81 11.58 0.60 -0.34
C THR A 81 12.09 -0.16 0.87
N ASP A 82 11.25 -0.34 1.89
CA ASP A 82 11.68 -0.68 3.27
C ASP A 82 10.75 -1.65 4.02
N ASP A 83 9.80 -2.29 3.33
CA ASP A 83 8.87 -3.23 3.98
C ASP A 83 9.58 -4.51 4.51
N ASP A 84 10.73 -4.87 3.93
CA ASP A 84 11.60 -5.96 4.39
C ASP A 84 13.04 -5.44 4.47
N PRO A 85 13.62 -5.29 5.68
CA PRO A 85 14.99 -4.79 5.85
C PRO A 85 16.08 -5.65 5.19
N GLU A 86 15.82 -6.95 5.02
CA GLU A 86 16.77 -7.88 4.37
C GLU A 86 16.69 -7.77 2.84
N LYS A 87 15.59 -7.23 2.31
CA LYS A 87 15.33 -7.11 0.87
C LYS A 87 14.81 -5.69 0.52
N PRO A 88 15.58 -4.64 0.81
CA PRO A 88 15.15 -3.27 0.55
C PRO A 88 15.09 -2.97 -0.96
N ASN A 89 14.30 -1.97 -1.29
CA ASN A 89 14.23 -1.37 -2.65
C ASN A 89 13.95 -2.36 -3.77
N GLN A 90 12.92 -3.21 -3.63
CA GLN A 90 12.56 -4.16 -4.68
C GLN A 90 11.09 -4.58 -4.66
N VAL A 91 10.72 -5.39 -5.65
CA VAL A 91 9.41 -6.07 -5.67
C VAL A 91 9.45 -7.26 -4.70
N LEU A 92 8.50 -7.27 -3.76
CA LEU A 92 8.35 -8.30 -2.74
C LEU A 92 7.04 -9.07 -2.93
N LEU A 93 7.02 -10.28 -2.38
CA LEU A 93 5.82 -11.06 -2.09
C LEU A 93 5.67 -11.11 -0.56
N THR A 94 4.63 -10.50 -0.04
CA THR A 94 4.47 -10.25 1.40
C THR A 94 3.13 -10.82 1.87
N PRO A 95 3.06 -11.55 3.00
CA PRO A 95 1.81 -11.94 3.63
C PRO A 95 0.94 -10.72 3.95
N LEU A 96 -0.39 -10.84 3.79
CA LEU A 96 -1.32 -9.74 3.99
C LEU A 96 -1.21 -9.11 5.39
N ASN A 97 -1.04 -9.93 6.43
CA ASN A 97 -0.88 -9.44 7.80
C ASN A 97 0.39 -8.60 7.99
N GLU A 98 1.48 -8.91 7.29
CA GLU A 98 2.71 -8.12 7.29
C GLU A 98 2.58 -6.86 6.43
N PHE A 99 1.90 -6.95 5.28
CA PHE A 99 1.58 -5.79 4.45
C PHE A 99 0.71 -4.77 5.20
N LEU A 100 -0.19 -5.24 6.08
CA LEU A 100 -1.09 -4.43 6.90
C LEU A 100 -0.62 -4.26 8.35
N ALA A 101 0.64 -4.57 8.66
CA ALA A 101 1.19 -4.41 10.00
C ALA A 101 1.05 -2.94 10.49
N ALA A 102 0.85 -2.77 11.79
CA ALA A 102 0.49 -1.48 12.39
C ALA A 102 1.56 -0.39 12.22
N ASP A 103 2.81 -0.78 12.08
CA ASP A 103 3.94 0.10 11.77
C ASP A 103 3.99 0.51 10.30
N LYS A 104 3.32 -0.22 9.40
CA LYS A 104 3.33 0.00 7.94
C LYS A 104 2.03 0.60 7.41
N ALA A 105 0.88 0.30 8.02
CA ALA A 105 -0.43 0.66 7.52
C ALA A 105 -1.30 1.35 8.58
N GLN A 106 -1.86 2.51 8.24
CA GLN A 106 -2.89 3.18 9.04
C GLN A 106 -4.29 3.01 8.44
N SER A 107 -4.38 2.68 7.15
CA SER A 107 -5.62 2.42 6.42
C SER A 107 -5.36 1.54 5.21
N TYR A 108 -6.40 0.86 4.72
CA TYR A 108 -6.33 0.12 3.47
C TYR A 108 -7.70 0.03 2.80
N ALA A 109 -7.68 -0.32 1.53
CA ALA A 109 -8.87 -0.68 0.76
C ALA A 109 -8.54 -1.77 -0.23
N ILE A 110 -9.56 -2.52 -0.66
CA ILE A 110 -9.42 -3.58 -1.65
C ILE A 110 -10.45 -3.35 -2.76
N ALA A 111 -9.98 -3.45 -4.00
CA ALA A 111 -10.83 -3.26 -5.17
C ALA A 111 -10.58 -4.32 -6.23
N ARG A 112 -11.64 -4.65 -6.97
CA ARG A 112 -11.59 -5.56 -8.11
C ARG A 112 -11.71 -4.77 -9.41
N PRO A 113 -10.70 -4.84 -10.32
CA PRO A 113 -10.81 -4.21 -11.64
C PRO A 113 -11.90 -4.90 -12.47
N LYS A 114 -12.98 -4.18 -12.78
CA LYS A 114 -14.14 -4.71 -13.54
C LYS A 114 -13.89 -4.83 -15.03
N PHE A 115 -12.92 -4.09 -15.55
CA PHE A 115 -12.53 -4.14 -16.97
C PHE A 115 -11.63 -5.33 -17.32
N LEU A 116 -11.21 -6.11 -16.32
CA LEU A 116 -10.50 -7.38 -16.49
C LEU A 116 -11.40 -8.55 -16.10
N ASN A 117 -11.50 -9.55 -16.96
CA ASN A 117 -12.15 -10.80 -16.57
C ASN A 117 -11.27 -11.61 -15.61
N GLY A 118 -11.81 -12.70 -15.01
CA GLY A 118 -11.11 -13.49 -14.01
C GLY A 118 -9.77 -14.06 -14.52
N ARG A 119 -9.71 -14.53 -15.78
CA ARG A 119 -8.47 -15.02 -16.38
C ARG A 119 -7.42 -13.92 -16.50
N GLN A 120 -7.83 -12.75 -16.96
CA GLN A 120 -6.95 -11.58 -17.11
C GLN A 120 -6.42 -11.13 -15.73
N ARG A 121 -7.27 -11.08 -14.69
CA ARG A 121 -6.83 -10.76 -13.32
C ARG A 121 -5.76 -11.75 -12.83
N HIS A 122 -5.96 -13.06 -13.03
CA HIS A 122 -4.95 -14.07 -12.69
C HIS A 122 -3.65 -13.87 -13.46
N GLN A 123 -3.71 -13.54 -14.74
CA GLN A 123 -2.49 -13.27 -15.54
C GLN A 123 -1.78 -11.98 -15.07
N THR A 124 -2.53 -10.96 -14.64
CA THR A 124 -1.97 -9.74 -14.04
C THR A 124 -1.18 -10.11 -12.76
N ALA A 125 -1.74 -10.93 -11.88
CA ALA A 125 -1.04 -11.41 -10.69
C ALA A 125 0.23 -12.20 -11.03
N ARG A 126 0.15 -13.11 -12.01
CA ARG A 126 1.31 -13.89 -12.49
C ARG A 126 2.41 -13.01 -13.07
N TYR A 127 2.04 -12.00 -13.85
CA TYR A 127 3.01 -11.03 -14.37
C TYR A 127 3.73 -10.31 -13.23
N ALA A 128 3.00 -9.82 -12.23
CA ALA A 128 3.60 -9.15 -11.08
C ALA A 128 4.52 -10.08 -10.29
N LEU A 129 4.13 -11.33 -10.05
CA LEU A 129 4.98 -12.37 -9.43
C LEU A 129 6.31 -12.56 -10.19
N SER A 130 6.30 -12.51 -11.53
CA SER A 130 7.51 -12.63 -12.33
C SER A 130 8.51 -11.47 -12.17
N LYS A 131 8.12 -10.41 -11.44
CA LYS A 131 8.94 -9.22 -11.17
C LYS A 131 9.55 -9.21 -9.76
N ILE A 132 9.32 -10.24 -8.94
CA ILE A 132 9.94 -10.35 -7.61
C ILE A 132 11.45 -10.18 -7.73
N GLY A 133 12.04 -9.36 -6.85
CA GLY A 133 13.45 -9.00 -6.86
C GLY A 133 13.82 -7.86 -7.82
N ARG A 134 12.90 -7.38 -8.68
CA ARG A 134 13.18 -6.23 -9.53
C ARG A 134 13.38 -4.98 -8.69
N PRO A 135 14.46 -4.18 -8.93
CA PRO A 135 14.74 -2.97 -8.16
C PRO A 135 13.61 -1.95 -8.18
N PHE A 136 13.32 -1.35 -7.02
CA PHE A 136 12.44 -0.20 -6.89
C PHE A 136 13.20 1.07 -7.28
N ILE A 137 12.63 1.88 -8.17
CA ILE A 137 13.20 3.15 -8.63
C ILE A 137 12.06 4.17 -8.70
N LEU A 138 12.03 5.12 -7.74
CA LEU A 138 11.09 6.24 -7.78
C LEU A 138 11.69 7.39 -8.59
N SER A 139 11.21 7.55 -9.80
CA SER A 139 11.62 8.62 -10.70
C SER A 139 10.47 9.04 -11.60
N SER A 140 10.61 10.16 -12.30
CA SER A 140 9.63 10.66 -13.26
C SER A 140 9.52 9.77 -14.50
N ARG A 141 8.43 9.92 -15.23
CA ARG A 141 8.07 9.09 -16.40
C ARG A 141 9.11 9.09 -17.52
N ASP A 142 9.83 10.17 -17.67
CA ASP A 142 10.87 10.38 -18.70
C ASP A 142 12.23 9.76 -18.33
N GLN A 143 12.35 9.22 -17.12
CA GLN A 143 13.55 8.55 -16.64
C GLN A 143 13.30 7.06 -16.35
N SER A 144 14.35 6.33 -16.01
CA SER A 144 14.20 4.95 -15.55
C SER A 144 13.42 4.93 -14.25
N HIS A 145 12.25 4.31 -14.22
CA HIS A 145 11.37 4.25 -13.08
C HIS A 145 10.72 2.88 -12.94
N TYR A 146 10.57 2.40 -11.69
CA TYR A 146 9.85 1.18 -11.37
C TYR A 146 9.43 1.17 -9.90
N TYR A 147 8.18 1.50 -9.61
CA TYR A 147 7.61 1.57 -8.26
C TYR A 147 6.22 0.94 -8.22
N CYS A 148 5.53 0.94 -7.09
CA CYS A 148 4.32 0.15 -6.86
C CYS A 148 3.24 0.32 -7.96
N THR A 149 3.00 1.54 -8.41
CA THR A 149 2.02 1.83 -9.47
C THR A 149 2.49 1.44 -10.85
N ILE A 150 3.80 1.45 -11.11
CA ILE A 150 4.37 0.99 -12.39
C ILE A 150 4.32 -0.53 -12.49
N LEU A 151 4.59 -1.24 -11.39
CA LEU A 151 4.38 -2.69 -11.32
C LEU A 151 2.94 -3.04 -11.69
N LEU A 152 1.95 -2.34 -11.11
CA LEU A 152 0.54 -2.58 -11.41
C LEU A 152 0.18 -2.17 -12.85
N LEU A 153 0.66 -1.01 -13.33
CA LEU A 153 0.46 -0.55 -14.70
C LEU A 153 0.94 -1.58 -15.73
N ASP A 154 2.17 -2.05 -15.57
CA ASP A 154 2.77 -3.03 -16.47
C ASP A 154 2.03 -4.37 -16.41
N ALA A 155 1.64 -4.80 -15.20
CA ALA A 155 0.89 -6.03 -15.01
C ALA A 155 -0.49 -5.96 -15.70
N VAL A 156 -1.21 -4.85 -15.58
CA VAL A 156 -2.50 -4.65 -16.27
C VAL A 156 -2.29 -4.53 -17.77
N ARG A 157 -1.29 -3.78 -18.23
CA ARG A 157 -0.97 -3.63 -19.67
C ARG A 157 -0.57 -4.92 -20.35
N SER A 158 -0.05 -5.90 -19.61
CA SER A 158 0.19 -7.23 -20.15
C SER A 158 -1.09 -7.94 -20.62
N GLN A 159 -2.26 -7.48 -20.15
CA GLN A 159 -3.58 -8.02 -20.51
C GLN A 159 -4.43 -7.07 -21.36
N THR A 160 -4.21 -5.77 -21.22
CA THR A 160 -4.94 -4.74 -21.97
C THR A 160 -4.02 -3.53 -22.22
N ALA A 161 -3.42 -3.46 -23.40
CA ALA A 161 -2.40 -2.45 -23.76
C ALA A 161 -2.96 -1.01 -23.72
N SER A 162 -4.28 -0.85 -23.85
CA SER A 162 -4.96 0.47 -23.83
C SER A 162 -5.10 1.05 -22.43
N PHE A 163 -4.79 0.30 -21.37
CA PHE A 163 -4.90 0.80 -19.98
C PHE A 163 -3.92 1.98 -19.75
N ASN A 164 -4.47 3.15 -19.44
CA ASN A 164 -3.71 4.37 -19.36
C ASN A 164 -4.22 5.28 -18.23
N PRO A 165 -3.91 4.97 -16.96
CA PRO A 165 -4.29 5.80 -15.82
C PRO A 165 -3.63 7.18 -15.90
N LYS A 166 -4.26 8.16 -15.27
CA LYS A 166 -3.83 9.55 -15.32
C LYS A 166 -2.53 9.76 -14.53
N TRP A 167 -1.49 10.27 -15.21
CA TRP A 167 -0.26 10.76 -14.60
C TRP A 167 -0.47 12.17 -14.02
N GLN A 168 0.26 12.49 -12.97
CA GLN A 168 0.26 13.79 -12.34
C GLN A 168 1.62 14.46 -12.52
N HIS A 169 1.61 15.67 -13.07
CA HIS A 169 2.81 16.49 -13.18
C HIS A 169 3.14 17.14 -11.84
N LEU A 170 4.38 16.99 -11.39
CA LEU A 170 4.93 17.68 -10.23
C LEU A 170 6.00 18.68 -10.67
N ASN A 171 6.04 19.81 -9.99
CA ASN A 171 7.06 20.83 -10.18
C ASN A 171 7.60 21.27 -8.82
N LEU A 172 8.33 20.37 -8.17
CA LEU A 172 8.99 20.57 -6.88
C LEU A 172 10.50 20.39 -7.05
N ALA A 173 11.31 20.98 -6.17
CA ALA A 173 12.77 20.95 -6.29
C ALA A 173 13.35 19.51 -6.41
N VAL A 174 12.75 18.54 -5.72
CA VAL A 174 13.21 17.13 -5.70
C VAL A 174 12.36 16.23 -6.60
N PHE A 175 11.10 16.60 -6.87
CA PHE A 175 10.17 15.84 -7.71
C PHE A 175 9.72 16.72 -8.87
N HIS A 176 10.34 16.52 -10.02
CA HIS A 176 10.00 17.24 -11.24
C HIS A 176 9.65 16.24 -12.35
N GLY A 177 8.54 16.50 -13.06
CA GLY A 177 8.04 15.62 -14.12
C GLY A 177 6.76 14.88 -13.76
N ASP A 178 6.42 13.86 -14.53
CA ASP A 178 5.18 13.12 -14.38
C ASP A 178 5.37 11.88 -13.50
N TYR A 179 4.48 11.71 -12.53
CA TYR A 179 4.44 10.58 -11.61
C TYR A 179 3.07 9.92 -11.63
N LEU A 180 3.05 8.61 -11.45
CA LEU A 180 1.82 7.84 -11.33
C LEU A 180 1.56 7.50 -9.86
N PHE A 181 0.45 7.99 -9.30
CA PHE A 181 0.08 7.78 -7.91
C PHE A 181 -1.00 6.71 -7.75
N PRO A 182 -1.11 6.04 -6.58
CA PRO A 182 -2.18 5.09 -6.30
C PRO A 182 -3.58 5.67 -6.51
N GLU A 183 -3.77 6.97 -6.29
CA GLU A 183 -5.03 7.68 -6.53
C GLU A 183 -5.55 7.51 -7.95
N SER A 184 -4.68 7.46 -8.95
CA SER A 184 -5.08 7.29 -10.35
C SER A 184 -5.86 6.00 -10.58
N PHE A 185 -5.53 4.95 -9.84
CA PHE A 185 -6.19 3.65 -9.95
C PHE A 185 -7.55 3.61 -9.23
N THR A 186 -7.79 4.50 -8.27
CA THR A 186 -9.09 4.60 -7.58
C THR A 186 -10.19 5.16 -8.48
N ARG A 187 -9.81 5.78 -9.59
CA ARG A 187 -10.71 6.42 -10.59
C ARG A 187 -11.05 5.51 -11.76
N GLU A 188 -10.43 4.34 -11.82
CA GLU A 188 -10.67 3.35 -12.85
C GLU A 188 -12.01 2.61 -12.62
N ASN A 189 -12.46 1.85 -13.59
CA ASN A 189 -13.67 1.01 -13.46
C ASN A 189 -13.38 -0.17 -12.51
N ILE A 190 -13.53 0.06 -11.21
CA ILE A 190 -13.27 -0.89 -10.13
C ILE A 190 -14.52 -1.09 -9.27
N GLU A 191 -14.61 -2.24 -8.63
CA GLU A 191 -15.54 -2.54 -7.56
C GLU A 191 -14.80 -2.54 -6.23
N TRP A 192 -15.22 -1.70 -5.29
CA TRP A 192 -14.67 -1.72 -3.94
C TRP A 192 -15.21 -2.94 -3.19
N LEU A 193 -14.33 -3.90 -2.88
CA LEU A 193 -14.64 -5.05 -2.05
C LEU A 193 -14.59 -4.69 -0.56
N TYR A 194 -13.69 -3.77 -0.23
CA TYR A 194 -13.55 -3.21 1.11
C TYR A 194 -12.92 -1.82 1.04
N ARG A 195 -13.48 -0.92 1.82
CA ARG A 195 -12.91 0.41 2.03
C ARG A 195 -13.28 0.87 3.42
N VAL A 196 -12.28 1.28 4.23
CA VAL A 196 -12.58 1.93 5.51
C VAL A 196 -13.31 3.24 5.22
N PRO A 197 -14.49 3.49 5.82
CA PRO A 197 -15.16 4.77 5.67
C PRO A 197 -14.22 5.90 6.11
N GLN A 198 -14.09 6.92 5.28
CA GLN A 198 -13.40 8.15 5.67
C GLN A 198 -14.19 8.82 6.79
N LYS A 199 -13.51 9.23 7.84
CA LYS A 199 -14.09 10.05 8.90
C LYS A 199 -14.18 11.50 8.48
#